data_8f87263fbd91f0971d492282339e72bf
#
_entry.id   8f87263fbd91f0971d492282339e72bf
#
_cell.length_a   1.000
_cell.length_b   1.000
_cell.length_c   1.000
_cell.angle_alpha   90.00
_cell.angle_beta   90.00
_cell.angle_gamma   90.00
#
_symmetry.space_group_name_H-M   'P 1'
#
loop_
_entity.id
_entity.type
_entity.pdbx_description
1 polymer ?
#
loop_
_entity_poly.entity_id
_entity_poly.type
_entity_poly.pdbx_seq_one_letter_code
_entity_poly.pdbx_strand_id
1 'polypeptide(L)'
;VPVRAKLQMIFQDPYYSLDPRFTATDIIGEPLRIHNISKGKEYSDRIAELLDLVGLAPYMGERYPHEFSGGQRQRLGIARALALQPQFIMCDEPISALDVSIQAQIINLLDDLQQKFGISYLFISHDLSVVRHLSDRVVVMYLGKVMEISNRDELYKNPLHPYTQALLSAVPIPDPAVEMKRQVIVLKGEVPSPMNPPSGCVFHPRCYRAFPDCPKVVPLLSDAGGGHHVACLLYETSRP
;
A
#
# COMPACT_ATOMS: atom_id res chain seq x y z
N VAL A 1 16.78 -19.21 5.09
CA VAL A 1 17.10 -17.80 5.19
C VAL A 1 16.08 -17.15 6.12
N PRO A 2 16.40 -16.89 7.38
CA PRO A 2 15.43 -16.55 8.43
C PRO A 2 14.69 -15.23 8.18
N VAL A 3 15.33 -14.25 7.54
CA VAL A 3 14.68 -12.94 7.26
C VAL A 3 13.55 -13.07 6.25
N ARG A 4 13.73 -13.86 5.19
CA ARG A 4 12.71 -14.04 4.14
C ARG A 4 11.43 -14.72 4.67
N ALA A 5 11.54 -15.58 5.69
CA ALA A 5 10.36 -16.17 6.32
C ALA A 5 9.53 -15.13 7.10
N LYS A 6 10.20 -14.14 7.70
CA LYS A 6 9.54 -13.09 8.48
C LYS A 6 8.98 -11.94 7.66
N LEU A 7 9.45 -11.78 6.42
CA LEU A 7 9.04 -10.71 5.51
C LEU A 7 8.45 -11.33 4.26
N GLN A 8 7.18 -11.07 4.01
CA GLN A 8 6.45 -11.57 2.86
C GLN A 8 5.90 -10.43 2.00
N MET A 9 5.40 -10.75 0.82
CA MET A 9 4.86 -9.77 -0.12
C MET A 9 3.56 -10.25 -0.73
N ILE A 10 2.59 -9.35 -0.82
CA ILE A 10 1.38 -9.48 -1.61
C ILE A 10 1.55 -8.57 -2.83
N PHE A 11 1.47 -9.14 -4.03
CA PHE A 11 1.75 -8.45 -5.28
C PHE A 11 0.51 -7.74 -5.82
N GLN A 12 0.74 -6.74 -6.66
CA GLN A 12 -0.26 -5.88 -7.29
C GLN A 12 -1.27 -6.67 -8.13
N ASP A 13 -0.80 -7.62 -8.94
CA ASP A 13 -1.67 -8.40 -9.83
C ASP A 13 -1.71 -9.86 -9.38
N PRO A 14 -2.86 -10.31 -8.85
CA PRO A 14 -3.02 -11.70 -8.43
C PRO A 14 -2.98 -12.69 -9.59
N TYR A 15 -3.23 -12.25 -10.84
CA TYR A 15 -3.18 -13.11 -12.00
C TYR A 15 -1.74 -13.49 -12.37
N TYR A 16 -0.84 -12.52 -12.39
CA TYR A 16 0.56 -12.76 -12.74
C TYR A 16 1.41 -13.27 -11.56
N SER A 17 0.93 -13.12 -10.34
CA SER A 17 1.65 -13.55 -9.13
C SER A 17 1.48 -15.03 -8.78
N LEU A 18 0.53 -15.73 -9.42
CA LEU A 18 0.23 -17.14 -9.19
C LEU A 18 0.61 -17.95 -10.43
N ASP A 19 1.40 -19.02 -10.27
CA ASP A 19 1.73 -19.93 -11.39
C ASP A 19 0.46 -20.70 -11.80
N PRO A 20 -0.03 -20.53 -13.04
CA PRO A 20 -1.29 -21.15 -13.49
C PRO A 20 -1.25 -22.67 -13.58
N ARG A 21 -0.06 -23.28 -13.48
CA ARG A 21 0.14 -24.74 -13.54
C ARG A 21 0.00 -25.40 -12.18
N PHE A 22 -0.03 -24.63 -11.10
CA PHE A 22 -0.10 -25.10 -9.72
C PHE A 22 -1.52 -24.99 -9.18
N THR A 23 -1.92 -25.96 -8.35
CA THR A 23 -3.17 -25.87 -7.59
C THR A 23 -3.06 -24.85 -6.47
N ALA A 24 -4.20 -24.45 -5.88
CA ALA A 24 -4.21 -23.56 -4.71
C ALA A 24 -3.41 -24.15 -3.55
N THR A 25 -3.51 -25.47 -3.32
CA THR A 25 -2.70 -26.23 -2.35
C THR A 25 -1.20 -26.07 -2.62
N ASP A 26 -0.79 -26.18 -3.89
CA ASP A 26 0.63 -26.05 -4.25
C ASP A 26 1.14 -24.62 -4.04
N ILE A 27 0.35 -23.63 -4.42
CA ILE A 27 0.68 -22.21 -4.31
C ILE A 27 0.85 -21.80 -2.85
N ILE A 28 -0.12 -22.14 -1.97
CA ILE A 28 -0.05 -21.82 -0.53
C ILE A 28 1.07 -22.63 0.12
N GLY A 29 1.25 -23.88 -0.29
CA GLY A 29 2.18 -24.81 0.31
C GLY A 29 3.63 -24.66 -0.16
N GLU A 30 3.88 -23.96 -1.25
CA GLU A 30 5.24 -23.75 -1.76
C GLU A 30 6.20 -23.15 -0.72
N PRO A 31 5.85 -22.04 -0.01
CA PRO A 31 6.69 -21.52 1.06
C PRO A 31 6.95 -22.54 2.17
N LEU A 32 5.94 -23.32 2.56
CA LEU A 32 6.08 -24.35 3.60
C LEU A 32 7.07 -25.44 3.20
N ARG A 33 7.04 -25.86 1.91
CA ARG A 33 7.98 -26.85 1.36
C ARG A 33 9.40 -26.30 1.29
N ILE A 34 9.58 -25.07 0.76
CA ILE A 34 10.89 -24.44 0.62
C ILE A 34 11.58 -24.27 1.99
N HIS A 35 10.82 -23.90 3.01
CA HIS A 35 11.35 -23.70 4.34
C HIS A 35 11.32 -24.94 5.25
N ASN A 36 10.84 -26.10 4.74
CA ASN A 36 10.74 -27.38 5.47
C ASN A 36 9.97 -27.26 6.80
N ILE A 37 8.86 -26.49 6.83
CA ILE A 37 8.12 -26.20 8.06
C ILE A 37 7.17 -27.33 8.43
N SER A 38 6.47 -27.95 7.44
CA SER A 38 5.50 -29.02 7.71
C SER A 38 5.52 -30.08 6.61
N LYS A 39 5.11 -31.31 6.95
CA LYS A 39 5.04 -32.46 6.01
C LYS A 39 3.83 -33.34 6.34
N GLY A 40 3.40 -34.12 5.33
CA GLY A 40 2.33 -35.09 5.51
C GLY A 40 1.02 -34.43 5.96
N LYS A 41 0.38 -35.00 6.98
CA LYS A 41 -0.93 -34.53 7.47
C LYS A 41 -0.88 -33.08 8.00
N GLU A 42 0.16 -32.71 8.73
CA GLU A 42 0.34 -31.35 9.25
C GLU A 42 0.37 -30.30 8.15
N TYR A 43 1.00 -30.62 7.01
CA TYR A 43 1.00 -29.77 5.80
C TYR A 43 -0.41 -29.57 5.25
N SER A 44 -1.19 -30.66 5.10
CA SER A 44 -2.55 -30.58 4.58
C SER A 44 -3.48 -29.83 5.53
N ASP A 45 -3.39 -30.07 6.82
CA ASP A 45 -4.18 -29.38 7.86
C ASP A 45 -3.86 -27.87 7.85
N ARG A 46 -2.57 -27.51 7.73
CA ARG A 46 -2.14 -26.11 7.67
C ARG A 46 -2.67 -25.38 6.42
N ILE A 47 -2.70 -26.03 5.27
CA ILE A 47 -3.25 -25.43 4.04
C ILE A 47 -4.76 -25.23 4.18
N ALA A 48 -5.47 -26.21 4.72
CA ALA A 48 -6.91 -26.10 4.97
C ALA A 48 -7.22 -24.92 5.92
N GLU A 49 -6.44 -24.77 6.99
CA GLU A 49 -6.54 -23.63 7.92
C GLU A 49 -6.28 -22.30 7.22
N LEU A 50 -5.26 -22.20 6.34
CA LEU A 50 -4.93 -20.99 5.61
C LEU A 50 -6.01 -20.60 4.59
N LEU A 51 -6.62 -21.58 3.92
CA LEU A 51 -7.75 -21.35 3.02
C LEU A 51 -8.96 -20.79 3.80
N ASP A 52 -9.32 -21.43 4.91
CA ASP A 52 -10.43 -20.99 5.76
C ASP A 52 -10.19 -19.59 6.31
N LEU A 53 -8.96 -19.30 6.75
CA LEU A 53 -8.55 -18.01 7.29
C LEU A 53 -8.78 -16.83 6.32
N VAL A 54 -8.65 -17.08 5.02
CA VAL A 54 -8.91 -16.06 3.98
C VAL A 54 -10.32 -16.15 3.41
N GLY A 55 -11.20 -16.99 3.98
CA GLY A 55 -12.59 -17.18 3.56
C GLY A 55 -12.73 -17.96 2.25
N LEU A 56 -11.81 -18.90 1.98
CA LEU A 56 -11.90 -19.88 0.89
C LEU A 56 -12.18 -21.26 1.49
N ALA A 57 -13.14 -22.00 0.92
CA ALA A 57 -13.44 -23.33 1.40
C ALA A 57 -12.27 -24.30 1.15
N PRO A 58 -11.91 -25.18 2.12
CA PRO A 58 -10.76 -26.10 1.99
C PRO A 58 -10.77 -26.97 0.72
N TYR A 59 -11.95 -27.40 0.24
CA TYR A 59 -12.07 -28.18 -0.99
C TYR A 59 -11.60 -27.44 -2.25
N MET A 60 -11.48 -26.10 -2.20
CA MET A 60 -10.96 -25.30 -3.30
C MET A 60 -9.44 -25.47 -3.47
N GLY A 61 -8.76 -26.13 -2.56
CA GLY A 61 -7.33 -26.39 -2.62
C GLY A 61 -6.87 -27.10 -3.90
N GLU A 62 -7.73 -27.96 -4.47
CA GLU A 62 -7.45 -28.71 -5.70
C GLU A 62 -7.67 -27.92 -7.00
N ARG A 63 -8.21 -26.70 -6.90
CA ARG A 63 -8.48 -25.85 -8.08
C ARG A 63 -7.24 -25.12 -8.54
N TYR A 64 -7.23 -24.79 -9.83
CA TYR A 64 -6.22 -23.97 -10.46
C TYR A 64 -6.59 -22.47 -10.43
N PRO A 65 -5.62 -21.54 -10.52
CA PRO A 65 -5.88 -20.10 -10.47
C PRO A 65 -6.96 -19.58 -11.43
N HIS A 66 -7.07 -20.17 -12.64
CA HIS A 66 -8.07 -19.76 -13.62
C HIS A 66 -9.52 -20.10 -13.23
N GLU A 67 -9.72 -20.97 -12.25
CA GLU A 67 -11.04 -21.35 -11.72
C GLU A 67 -11.51 -20.44 -10.58
N PHE A 68 -10.71 -19.44 -10.18
CA PHE A 68 -11.01 -18.48 -9.14
C PHE A 68 -11.37 -17.11 -9.73
N SER A 69 -12.29 -16.37 -9.06
CA SER A 69 -12.51 -14.96 -9.35
C SER A 69 -11.28 -14.11 -8.98
N GLY A 70 -11.22 -12.85 -9.43
CA GLY A 70 -10.12 -11.92 -9.09
C GLY A 70 -9.93 -11.78 -7.58
N GLY A 71 -11.01 -11.55 -6.84
CA GLY A 71 -10.97 -11.45 -5.37
C GLY A 71 -10.56 -12.76 -4.68
N GLN A 72 -10.95 -13.91 -5.21
CA GLN A 72 -10.54 -15.22 -4.70
C GLN A 72 -9.04 -15.47 -4.96
N ARG A 73 -8.51 -15.07 -6.12
CA ARG A 73 -7.05 -15.12 -6.40
C ARG A 73 -6.26 -14.23 -5.44
N GLN A 74 -6.79 -13.04 -5.13
CA GLN A 74 -6.16 -12.16 -4.15
C GLN A 74 -6.12 -12.80 -2.76
N ARG A 75 -7.22 -13.42 -2.33
CA ARG A 75 -7.26 -14.18 -1.08
C ARG A 75 -6.26 -15.35 -1.07
N LEU A 76 -6.08 -16.02 -2.20
CA LEU A 76 -5.06 -17.07 -2.37
C LEU A 76 -3.64 -16.51 -2.22
N GLY A 77 -3.35 -15.34 -2.80
CA GLY A 77 -2.08 -14.62 -2.62
C GLY A 77 -1.82 -14.21 -1.17
N ILE A 78 -2.87 -13.78 -0.46
CA ILE A 78 -2.80 -13.47 0.98
C ILE A 78 -2.51 -14.74 1.79
N ALA A 79 -3.20 -15.85 1.52
CA ALA A 79 -2.98 -17.13 2.20
C ALA A 79 -1.53 -17.62 2.01
N ARG A 80 -0.98 -17.49 0.80
CA ARG A 80 0.43 -17.80 0.51
C ARG A 80 1.39 -16.94 1.35
N ALA A 81 1.14 -15.64 1.45
CA ALA A 81 1.97 -14.75 2.25
C ALA A 81 1.92 -15.09 3.74
N LEU A 82 0.78 -15.57 4.24
CA LEU A 82 0.59 -15.96 5.65
C LEU A 82 1.18 -17.33 6.01
N ALA A 83 1.53 -18.15 5.01
CA ALA A 83 1.96 -19.54 5.22
C ALA A 83 3.13 -19.66 6.23
N LEU A 84 4.07 -18.72 6.17
CA LEU A 84 5.27 -18.69 7.03
C LEU A 84 5.09 -17.92 8.35
N GLN A 85 3.88 -17.49 8.68
CA GLN A 85 3.59 -16.66 9.87
C GLN A 85 4.51 -15.43 9.94
N PRO A 86 4.46 -14.54 8.92
CA PRO A 86 5.37 -13.42 8.83
C PRO A 86 5.10 -12.38 9.92
N GLN A 87 6.13 -11.62 10.27
CA GLN A 87 6.02 -10.44 11.15
C GLN A 87 5.69 -9.18 10.35
N PHE A 88 6.03 -9.17 9.05
CA PHE A 88 5.87 -8.03 8.17
C PHE A 88 5.43 -8.47 6.77
N ILE A 89 4.42 -7.79 6.21
CA ILE A 89 3.97 -8.02 4.84
C ILE A 89 3.99 -6.69 4.07
N MET A 90 4.67 -6.68 2.93
CA MET A 90 4.57 -5.59 1.96
C MET A 90 3.38 -5.86 1.03
N CYS A 91 2.41 -4.97 0.99
CA CYS A 91 1.24 -5.02 0.14
C CYS A 91 1.42 -3.99 -0.99
N ASP A 92 1.79 -4.46 -2.18
CA ASP A 92 2.00 -3.62 -3.35
C ASP A 92 0.70 -3.52 -4.16
N GLU A 93 -0.03 -2.42 -3.99
CA GLU A 93 -1.35 -2.16 -4.59
C GLU A 93 -2.31 -3.36 -4.56
N PRO A 94 -2.54 -4.02 -3.42
CA PRO A 94 -3.17 -5.35 -3.35
C PRO A 94 -4.65 -5.38 -3.76
N ILE A 95 -5.24 -4.24 -4.07
CA ILE A 95 -6.67 -4.09 -4.39
C ILE A 95 -6.93 -3.36 -5.72
N SER A 96 -5.89 -2.83 -6.39
CA SER A 96 -6.05 -1.95 -7.57
C SER A 96 -6.75 -2.62 -8.77
N ALA A 97 -6.64 -3.94 -8.90
CA ALA A 97 -7.26 -4.72 -9.99
C ALA A 97 -8.65 -5.29 -9.65
N LEU A 98 -9.24 -4.90 -8.52
CA LEU A 98 -10.49 -5.46 -8.01
C LEU A 98 -11.63 -4.44 -8.08
N ASP A 99 -12.88 -4.91 -8.16
CA ASP A 99 -14.05 -4.05 -8.02
C ASP A 99 -14.23 -3.54 -6.58
N VAL A 100 -14.93 -2.42 -6.41
CA VAL A 100 -15.05 -1.68 -5.14
C VAL A 100 -15.58 -2.55 -4.00
N SER A 101 -16.53 -3.44 -4.28
CA SER A 101 -17.13 -4.29 -3.25
C SER A 101 -16.15 -5.35 -2.74
N ILE A 102 -15.34 -5.91 -3.64
CA ILE A 102 -14.29 -6.87 -3.29
C ILE A 102 -13.10 -6.17 -2.63
N GLN A 103 -12.75 -4.94 -3.06
CA GLN A 103 -11.72 -4.14 -2.38
C GLN A 103 -12.04 -4.01 -0.89
N ALA A 104 -13.27 -3.62 -0.53
CA ALA A 104 -13.68 -3.48 0.87
C ALA A 104 -13.54 -4.80 1.65
N GLN A 105 -13.88 -5.94 1.03
CA GLN A 105 -13.71 -7.25 1.68
C GLN A 105 -12.24 -7.61 1.93
N ILE A 106 -11.34 -7.30 0.98
CA ILE A 106 -9.90 -7.54 1.15
C ILE A 106 -9.30 -6.63 2.21
N ILE A 107 -9.72 -5.36 2.27
CA ILE A 107 -9.30 -4.40 3.29
C ILE A 107 -9.68 -4.90 4.69
N ASN A 108 -10.94 -5.29 4.89
CA ASN A 108 -11.40 -5.84 6.16
C ASN A 108 -10.64 -7.12 6.53
N LEU A 109 -10.40 -8.00 5.55
CA LEU A 109 -9.58 -9.20 5.79
C LEU A 109 -8.17 -8.87 6.27
N LEU A 110 -7.51 -7.87 5.66
CA LEU A 110 -6.15 -7.47 6.07
C LEU A 110 -6.15 -6.85 7.47
N ASP A 111 -7.17 -6.05 7.83
CA ASP A 111 -7.33 -5.49 9.17
C ASP A 111 -7.55 -6.60 10.22
N ASP A 112 -8.46 -7.53 9.96
CA ASP A 112 -8.72 -8.70 10.83
C ASP A 112 -7.44 -9.53 11.06
N LEU A 113 -6.65 -9.74 9.99
CA LEU A 113 -5.40 -10.48 10.06
C LEU A 113 -4.33 -9.71 10.86
N GLN A 114 -4.27 -8.39 10.72
CA GLN A 114 -3.39 -7.54 11.52
C GLN A 114 -3.71 -7.65 13.00
N GLN A 115 -4.99 -7.51 13.35
CA GLN A 115 -5.44 -7.59 14.74
C GLN A 115 -5.21 -8.99 15.34
N LYS A 116 -5.47 -10.05 14.56
CA LYS A 116 -5.35 -11.44 15.02
C LYS A 116 -3.91 -11.89 15.22
N PHE A 117 -2.99 -11.46 14.34
CA PHE A 117 -1.61 -11.98 14.30
C PHE A 117 -0.55 -10.94 14.66
N GLY A 118 -0.91 -9.66 14.84
CA GLY A 118 0.05 -8.59 15.13
C GLY A 118 1.02 -8.31 13.97
N ILE A 119 0.60 -8.54 12.73
CA ILE A 119 1.42 -8.35 11.53
C ILE A 119 1.55 -6.84 11.25
N SER A 120 2.77 -6.38 10.95
CA SER A 120 2.98 -5.04 10.44
C SER A 120 2.86 -5.01 8.92
N TYR A 121 2.17 -4.00 8.36
CA TYR A 121 2.04 -3.81 6.92
C TYR A 121 2.83 -2.61 6.42
N LEU A 122 3.48 -2.76 5.26
CA LEU A 122 3.79 -1.65 4.38
C LEU A 122 2.78 -1.67 3.22
N PHE A 123 1.80 -0.79 3.27
CA PHE A 123 0.71 -0.76 2.30
C PHE A 123 0.97 0.34 1.26
N ILE A 124 1.14 -0.05 -0.01
CA ILE A 124 1.30 0.88 -1.13
C ILE A 124 -0.04 0.99 -1.84
N SER A 125 -0.54 2.20 -2.03
CA SER A 125 -1.80 2.46 -2.73
C SER A 125 -1.83 3.88 -3.29
N HIS A 126 -2.60 4.06 -4.35
CA HIS A 126 -3.00 5.38 -4.87
C HIS A 126 -4.40 5.80 -4.37
N ASP A 127 -5.14 4.93 -3.66
CA ASP A 127 -6.42 5.27 -3.03
C ASP A 127 -6.21 5.80 -1.62
N LEU A 128 -6.36 7.12 -1.48
CA LEU A 128 -6.17 7.82 -0.22
C LEU A 128 -7.23 7.46 0.84
N SER A 129 -8.42 7.01 0.42
CA SER A 129 -9.48 6.58 1.35
C SER A 129 -9.08 5.28 2.04
N VAL A 130 -8.51 4.35 1.28
CA VAL A 130 -7.97 3.08 1.81
C VAL A 130 -6.76 3.33 2.72
N VAL A 131 -5.83 4.20 2.28
CA VAL A 131 -4.67 4.59 3.10
C VAL A 131 -5.14 5.17 4.43
N ARG A 132 -6.15 6.05 4.42
CA ARG A 132 -6.71 6.62 5.65
C ARG A 132 -7.30 5.56 6.59
N HIS A 133 -7.87 4.50 6.05
CA HIS A 133 -8.51 3.44 6.85
C HIS A 133 -7.48 2.53 7.53
N LEU A 134 -6.48 2.06 6.77
CA LEU A 134 -5.56 1.01 7.21
C LEU A 134 -4.28 1.52 7.90
N SER A 135 -3.83 2.75 7.62
CA SER A 135 -2.50 3.17 8.05
C SER A 135 -2.49 3.93 9.37
N ASP A 136 -1.45 3.72 10.18
CA ASP A 136 -1.13 4.55 11.34
C ASP A 136 -0.22 5.71 10.96
N ARG A 137 0.71 5.47 10.02
CA ARG A 137 1.64 6.46 9.46
C ARG A 137 1.57 6.45 7.95
N VAL A 138 1.70 7.61 7.34
CA VAL A 138 1.63 7.79 5.89
C VAL A 138 2.92 8.42 5.38
N VAL A 139 3.42 7.87 4.28
CA VAL A 139 4.55 8.42 3.51
C VAL A 139 4.02 8.83 2.15
N VAL A 140 4.10 10.11 1.81
CA VAL A 140 3.74 10.63 0.49
C VAL A 140 4.97 10.72 -0.37
N MET A 141 4.92 10.12 -1.55
CA MET A 141 6.04 10.07 -2.50
C MET A 141 5.67 10.73 -3.83
N TYR A 142 6.64 11.40 -4.44
CA TYR A 142 6.53 11.95 -5.79
C TYR A 142 7.84 11.74 -6.56
N LEU A 143 7.79 11.17 -7.75
CA LEU A 143 8.94 10.82 -8.59
C LEU A 143 10.08 10.11 -7.80
N GLY A 144 9.72 9.12 -6.98
CA GLY A 144 10.68 8.35 -6.19
C GLY A 144 11.29 9.09 -4.98
N LYS A 145 10.85 10.30 -4.69
CA LYS A 145 11.26 11.08 -3.52
C LYS A 145 10.17 11.15 -2.47
N VAL A 146 10.56 11.10 -1.20
CA VAL A 146 9.65 11.31 -0.09
C VAL A 146 9.38 12.81 0.06
N MET A 147 8.12 13.20 -0.01
CA MET A 147 7.67 14.58 0.10
C MET A 147 7.20 14.91 1.51
N GLU A 148 6.52 13.96 2.16
CA GLU A 148 5.94 14.17 3.49
C GLU A 148 5.79 12.84 4.23
N ILE A 149 6.01 12.84 5.55
CA ILE A 149 5.77 11.70 6.45
C ILE A 149 5.08 12.23 7.69
N SER A 150 3.97 11.63 8.07
CA SER A 150 3.28 11.97 9.31
C SER A 150 2.42 10.82 9.82
N ASN A 151 1.92 10.94 11.04
CA ASN A 151 0.79 10.14 11.50
C ASN A 151 -0.41 10.41 10.60
N ARG A 152 -1.22 9.37 10.34
CA ARG A 152 -2.41 9.44 9.48
C ARG A 152 -3.27 10.67 9.79
N ASP A 153 -3.73 10.79 11.04
CA ASP A 153 -4.71 11.81 11.41
C ASP A 153 -4.17 13.23 11.23
N GLU A 154 -2.88 13.44 11.54
CA GLU A 154 -2.21 14.73 11.33
C GLU A 154 -2.05 15.05 9.83
N LEU A 155 -1.62 14.07 9.01
CA LEU A 155 -1.46 14.28 7.57
C LEU A 155 -2.78 14.64 6.87
N TYR A 156 -3.88 13.98 7.24
CA TYR A 156 -5.20 14.29 6.64
C TYR A 156 -5.83 15.57 7.16
N LYS A 157 -5.51 15.98 8.40
CA LYS A 157 -6.02 17.20 9.01
C LYS A 157 -5.19 18.43 8.63
N ASN A 158 -3.87 18.28 8.61
CA ASN A 158 -2.91 19.37 8.46
C ASN A 158 -1.77 19.00 7.50
N PRO A 159 -2.05 18.73 6.20
CA PRO A 159 -1.02 18.43 5.23
C PRO A 159 -0.12 19.64 4.99
N LEU A 160 1.20 19.46 5.03
CA LEU A 160 2.18 20.54 4.88
C LEU A 160 2.64 20.68 3.43
N HIS A 161 3.01 19.58 2.77
CA HIS A 161 3.54 19.65 1.41
C HIS A 161 2.45 20.01 0.40
N PRO A 162 2.68 20.98 -0.53
CA PRO A 162 1.68 21.37 -1.53
C PRO A 162 1.17 20.21 -2.41
N TYR A 163 1.98 19.19 -2.65
CA TYR A 163 1.55 17.99 -3.35
C TYR A 163 0.54 17.17 -2.54
N THR A 164 0.79 16.97 -1.24
CA THR A 164 -0.15 16.29 -0.32
C THR A 164 -1.47 17.05 -0.24
N GLN A 165 -1.41 18.37 -0.14
CA GLN A 165 -2.61 19.24 -0.13
C GLN A 165 -3.42 19.05 -1.42
N ALA A 166 -2.76 19.03 -2.57
CA ALA A 166 -3.42 18.80 -3.85
C ALA A 166 -4.05 17.39 -3.94
N LEU A 167 -3.31 16.35 -3.53
CA LEU A 167 -3.82 14.98 -3.49
C LEU A 167 -5.07 14.85 -2.61
N LEU A 168 -5.01 15.34 -1.38
CA LEU A 168 -6.13 15.28 -0.44
C LEU A 168 -7.31 16.13 -0.88
N SER A 169 -7.06 17.28 -1.53
CA SER A 169 -8.12 18.11 -2.10
C SER A 169 -8.90 17.43 -3.23
N ALA A 170 -8.35 16.41 -3.85
CA ALA A 170 -8.99 15.65 -4.93
C ALA A 170 -9.83 14.46 -4.45
N VAL A 171 -9.71 14.08 -3.17
CA VAL A 171 -10.50 12.96 -2.59
C VAL A 171 -11.97 13.35 -2.48
N PRO A 172 -12.91 12.63 -3.11
CA PRO A 172 -14.35 12.93 -2.99
C PRO A 172 -14.83 12.82 -1.54
N ILE A 173 -15.71 13.73 -1.14
CA ILE A 173 -16.34 13.71 0.18
C ILE A 173 -17.74 13.14 0.02
N PRO A 174 -18.14 12.07 0.76
CA PRO A 174 -19.45 11.43 0.58
C PRO A 174 -20.64 12.25 1.09
N ASP A 175 -20.43 13.51 1.47
CA ASP A 175 -21.47 14.48 1.82
C ASP A 175 -21.67 15.49 0.67
N PRO A 176 -22.82 15.46 -0.06
CA PRO A 176 -23.07 16.36 -1.19
C PRO A 176 -23.01 17.85 -0.83
N ALA A 177 -23.40 18.23 0.38
CA ALA A 177 -23.38 19.64 0.82
C ALA A 177 -21.96 20.15 1.07
N VAL A 178 -21.07 19.28 1.51
CA VAL A 178 -19.65 19.57 1.71
C VAL A 178 -18.90 19.50 0.39
N GLU A 179 -19.22 18.49 -0.44
CA GLU A 179 -18.61 18.30 -1.77
C GLU A 179 -18.82 19.52 -2.70
N MET A 180 -20.01 20.11 -2.70
CA MET A 180 -20.30 21.32 -3.51
C MET A 180 -19.48 22.54 -3.09
N LYS A 181 -18.97 22.60 -1.87
CA LYS A 181 -18.13 23.70 -1.35
C LYS A 181 -16.64 23.42 -1.43
N ARG A 182 -16.28 22.20 -1.81
CA ARG A 182 -14.88 21.76 -1.88
C ARG A 182 -14.11 22.51 -2.96
N GLN A 183 -12.94 23.02 -2.58
CA GLN A 183 -12.00 23.63 -3.53
C GLN A 183 -10.92 22.63 -3.90
N VAL A 184 -10.98 22.11 -5.11
CA VAL A 184 -9.96 21.19 -5.63
C VAL A 184 -8.75 21.99 -6.12
N ILE A 185 -7.57 21.63 -5.65
CA ILE A 185 -6.31 22.20 -6.13
C ILE A 185 -5.92 21.51 -7.44
N VAL A 186 -6.18 22.15 -8.56
CA VAL A 186 -5.84 21.62 -9.89
C VAL A 186 -4.36 21.86 -10.17
N LEU A 187 -3.60 20.78 -10.28
CA LEU A 187 -2.19 20.82 -10.65
C LEU A 187 -2.05 21.06 -12.16
N LYS A 188 -1.25 22.05 -12.55
CA LYS A 188 -0.97 22.37 -13.95
C LYS A 188 0.21 21.57 -14.48
N GLY A 189 0.21 21.30 -15.79
CA GLY A 189 1.29 20.61 -16.50
C GLY A 189 1.28 19.09 -16.32
N GLU A 190 2.09 18.43 -17.13
CA GLU A 190 2.25 16.98 -17.11
C GLU A 190 3.17 16.52 -15.98
N VAL A 191 3.07 15.24 -15.61
CA VAL A 191 4.01 14.63 -14.66
C VAL A 191 5.36 14.47 -15.35
N PRO A 192 6.45 15.06 -14.81
CA PRO A 192 7.78 14.90 -15.40
C PRO A 192 8.22 13.44 -15.41
N SER A 193 9.09 13.09 -16.37
CA SER A 193 9.65 11.76 -16.45
C SER A 193 10.54 11.46 -15.23
N PRO A 194 10.40 10.33 -14.58
CA PRO A 194 11.30 9.91 -13.50
C PRO A 194 12.74 9.63 -13.99
N MET A 195 12.92 9.42 -15.30
CA MET A 195 14.28 9.24 -15.90
C MET A 195 15.03 10.56 -16.01
N ASN A 196 14.32 11.69 -16.08
CA ASN A 196 14.92 13.01 -16.13
C ASN A 196 14.15 13.95 -15.18
N PRO A 197 14.34 13.79 -13.87
CA PRO A 197 13.59 14.55 -12.88
C PRO A 197 13.98 16.04 -12.92
N PRO A 198 13.07 16.95 -12.61
CA PRO A 198 13.35 18.38 -12.48
C PRO A 198 14.49 18.66 -11.47
N SER A 199 15.27 19.69 -11.71
CA SER A 199 16.29 20.20 -10.75
C SER A 199 15.62 20.76 -9.49
N GLY A 200 16.36 20.80 -8.38
CA GLY A 200 15.83 21.29 -7.10
C GLY A 200 14.69 20.44 -6.54
N CYS A 201 13.62 21.08 -6.11
CA CYS A 201 12.42 20.39 -5.68
C CYS A 201 11.74 19.73 -6.90
N VAL A 202 11.65 18.40 -6.92
CA VAL A 202 11.09 17.64 -8.06
C VAL A 202 9.64 17.98 -8.37
N PHE A 203 8.92 18.55 -7.42
CA PHE A 203 7.52 18.97 -7.58
C PHE A 203 7.37 20.41 -8.08
N HIS A 204 8.42 21.23 -8.11
CA HIS A 204 8.34 22.67 -8.41
C HIS A 204 7.60 23.01 -9.72
N PRO A 205 7.72 22.25 -10.84
CA PRO A 205 7.04 22.62 -12.08
C PRO A 205 5.52 22.58 -12.01
N ARG A 206 4.98 21.82 -11.05
CA ARG A 206 3.55 21.64 -10.84
C ARG A 206 3.04 22.28 -9.52
N CYS A 207 3.97 22.85 -8.74
CA CYS A 207 3.64 23.40 -7.44
C CYS A 207 2.98 24.78 -7.57
N TYR A 208 1.75 24.92 -7.09
CA TYR A 208 1.04 26.21 -7.07
C TYR A 208 1.60 27.22 -6.08
N ARG A 209 2.52 26.79 -5.20
CA ARG A 209 3.25 27.63 -4.23
C ARG A 209 4.74 27.74 -4.56
N ALA A 210 5.16 27.41 -5.78
CA ALA A 210 6.58 27.48 -6.18
C ALA A 210 7.09 28.93 -6.15
N PHE A 211 8.34 29.08 -5.72
CA PHE A 211 9.07 30.36 -5.69
C PHE A 211 10.49 30.20 -6.27
N PRO A 212 11.28 31.27 -6.50
CA PRO A 212 12.51 31.25 -7.31
C PRO A 212 13.60 30.29 -6.86
N ASP A 213 13.59 29.84 -5.62
CA ASP A 213 14.57 28.88 -5.10
C ASP A 213 14.19 27.42 -5.31
N CYS A 214 12.89 27.13 -5.51
CA CYS A 214 12.41 25.75 -5.68
C CYS A 214 13.09 24.99 -6.83
N PRO A 215 13.40 25.58 -8.00
CA PRO A 215 14.14 24.89 -9.07
C PRO A 215 15.65 24.76 -8.80
N LYS A 216 16.21 25.46 -7.79
CA LYS A 216 17.64 25.51 -7.53
C LYS A 216 18.07 24.62 -6.37
N VAL A 217 17.20 24.45 -5.38
CA VAL A 217 17.52 23.79 -4.11
C VAL A 217 16.68 22.53 -3.94
N VAL A 218 17.36 21.41 -3.66
CA VAL A 218 16.70 20.16 -3.27
C VAL A 218 16.28 20.27 -1.80
N PRO A 219 14.97 20.26 -1.47
CA PRO A 219 14.55 20.35 -0.08
C PRO A 219 14.93 19.07 0.68
N LEU A 220 15.41 19.25 1.90
CA LEU A 220 15.68 18.14 2.81
C LEU A 220 14.37 17.73 3.53
N LEU A 221 14.25 16.44 3.83
CA LEU A 221 13.17 15.94 4.67
C LEU A 221 13.47 16.34 6.12
N SER A 222 12.82 17.37 6.62
CA SER A 222 13.03 17.93 7.96
C SER A 222 11.79 17.77 8.84
N ASP A 223 12.00 17.64 10.15
CA ASP A 223 10.90 17.58 11.12
C ASP A 223 10.30 18.99 11.30
N ALA A 224 9.02 19.12 10.99
CA ALA A 224 8.24 20.35 11.20
C ALA A 224 7.59 20.41 12.59
N GLY A 225 7.87 19.41 13.45
CA GLY A 225 7.35 19.27 14.80
C GLY A 225 6.43 18.06 14.95
N GLY A 226 6.45 17.42 16.11
CA GLY A 226 5.57 16.30 16.44
C GLY A 226 5.79 15.03 15.61
N GLY A 227 6.95 14.84 14.98
CA GLY A 227 7.24 13.73 14.08
C GLY A 227 6.61 13.87 12.68
N HIS A 228 6.16 15.06 12.33
CA HIS A 228 5.68 15.44 11.00
C HIS A 228 6.85 15.92 10.16
N HIS A 229 7.30 15.15 9.20
CA HIS A 229 8.44 15.46 8.35
C HIS A 229 7.97 15.92 6.97
N VAL A 230 8.59 16.96 6.43
CA VAL A 230 8.26 17.51 5.12
C VAL A 230 9.50 17.93 4.35
N ALA A 231 9.56 17.58 3.06
CA ALA A 231 10.61 17.99 2.13
C ALA A 231 10.13 19.20 1.31
N CYS A 232 10.04 20.37 1.94
CA CYS A 232 9.55 21.59 1.30
C CYS A 232 10.24 22.84 1.85
N LEU A 233 10.80 23.67 0.96
CA LEU A 233 11.52 24.89 1.33
C LEU A 233 10.66 25.93 2.08
N LEU A 234 9.34 25.80 2.06
CA LEU A 234 8.41 26.65 2.84
C LEU A 234 8.50 26.39 4.34
N TYR A 235 9.01 25.23 4.76
CA TYR A 235 9.07 24.75 6.15
C TYR A 235 10.49 24.54 6.65
N GLU A 236 11.52 24.82 5.85
CA GLU A 236 12.92 24.80 6.31
C GLU A 236 13.15 25.98 7.25
N THR A 237 13.16 25.71 8.57
CA THR A 237 13.33 26.69 9.63
C THR A 237 14.75 27.17 9.85
N SER A 238 15.73 26.59 9.15
CA SER A 238 17.16 26.92 9.33
C SER A 238 17.87 26.88 7.97
N ARG A 239 17.84 28.00 7.25
CA ARG A 239 18.93 28.28 6.31
C ARG A 239 20.00 29.04 7.09
N PRO A 240 21.29 28.60 7.05
CA PRO A 240 22.39 29.40 7.54
C PRO A 240 22.53 30.70 6.76
#